data_f71224794b42998ded0c00ab77149ebd
#
_entry.id   f71224794b42998ded0c00ab77149ebd
#
_cell.length_a   1.000
_cell.length_b   1.000
_cell.length_c   1.000
_cell.angle_alpha   90.00
_cell.angle_beta   90.00
_cell.angle_gamma   90.00
#
_symmetry.space_group_name_H-M   'P 1'
#
loop_
_entity.id
_entity.type
_entity.pdbx_description
1 polymer ?
#
loop_
_entity_poly.entity_id
_entity_poly.type
_entity_poly.pdbx_seq_one_letter_code
_entity_poly.pdbx_strand_id
1 'polypeptide(L)'
;MALRLMEHESGQSRGARLSEVRRWSESELDRLAVWAARLSEGEPLQHVLAQAWFDGMALRVTPDVLIPRPETEELAAWMARKLSEVTHAAPQALDWCTGSGCIALSLKKRVPRAEVHAWDVSRAALDVAQANAEAFGLDMTTGESDLLSAPRPSVPFHLVVSNPPYIPAAERKDMHVRVVDHEPALALFVPDADPLLFYRALVRWCEAGGLLEEGWLGMECHHAFAGDVAALLADSGRWKNVEILEDLQGKPRHVVARLEVPSLHGRPPKD
;
A
#
# COMPACT_ATOMS: atom_id res chain seq x y z
N MET A 1 8.41 18.67 -15.42
CA MET A 1 9.45 17.97 -14.64
C MET A 1 10.47 18.94 -14.06
N ALA A 2 11.20 19.73 -14.85
CA ALA A 2 12.18 20.71 -14.35
C ALA A 2 11.65 21.64 -13.24
N LEU A 3 10.41 22.13 -13.37
CA LEU A 3 9.78 22.97 -12.34
C LEU A 3 9.67 22.29 -10.97
N ARG A 4 9.41 20.98 -10.94
CA ARG A 4 9.33 20.19 -9.70
C ARG A 4 10.69 20.03 -9.02
N LEU A 5 11.76 19.85 -9.79
CA LEU A 5 13.13 19.85 -9.24
C LEU A 5 13.46 21.19 -8.58
N MET A 6 13.13 22.30 -9.26
CA MET A 6 13.36 23.64 -8.73
C MET A 6 12.50 23.95 -7.49
N GLU A 7 11.27 23.42 -7.42
CA GLU A 7 10.40 23.52 -6.24
C GLU A 7 11.02 22.79 -5.05
N HIS A 8 11.46 21.57 -5.27
CA HIS A 8 12.09 20.75 -4.24
C HIS A 8 13.36 21.38 -3.71
N GLU A 9 14.28 21.77 -4.60
CA GLU A 9 15.56 22.38 -4.22
C GLU A 9 15.39 23.73 -3.49
N SER A 10 14.43 24.54 -3.93
CA SER A 10 14.23 25.88 -3.36
C SER A 10 13.34 25.93 -2.12
N GLY A 11 12.54 24.89 -1.88
CA GLY A 11 11.45 24.90 -0.91
C GLY A 11 10.32 25.89 -1.24
N GLN A 12 10.37 26.53 -2.43
CA GLN A 12 9.39 27.54 -2.85
C GLN A 12 8.32 26.94 -3.75
N SER A 13 7.06 27.31 -3.55
CA SER A 13 5.98 26.98 -4.46
C SER A 13 6.15 27.62 -5.85
N ARG A 14 5.48 27.06 -6.86
CA ARG A 14 5.47 27.61 -8.22
C ARG A 14 5.05 29.07 -8.25
N GLY A 15 4.06 29.47 -7.45
CA GLY A 15 3.58 30.85 -7.38
C GLY A 15 4.64 31.80 -6.82
N ALA A 16 5.31 31.43 -5.73
CA ALA A 16 6.38 32.23 -5.12
C ALA A 16 7.54 32.44 -6.11
N ARG A 17 7.92 31.43 -6.88
CA ARG A 17 9.02 31.53 -7.86
C ARG A 17 8.70 32.39 -9.09
N LEU A 18 7.41 32.50 -9.45
CA LEU A 18 6.99 33.39 -10.55
C LEU A 18 7.01 34.88 -10.13
N SER A 19 6.94 35.15 -8.82
CA SER A 19 6.92 36.51 -8.27
C SER A 19 8.28 37.01 -7.81
N GLU A 20 9.28 36.16 -7.64
CA GLU A 20 10.59 36.51 -7.13
C GLU A 20 11.73 36.06 -8.05
N VAL A 21 12.70 36.95 -8.30
CA VAL A 21 13.94 36.61 -8.99
C VAL A 21 14.88 35.95 -8.00
N ARG A 22 15.01 34.60 -8.05
CA ARG A 22 15.99 33.89 -7.26
C ARG A 22 17.31 33.72 -8.00
N ARG A 23 18.41 33.94 -7.31
CA ARG A 23 19.73 33.54 -7.77
C ARG A 23 20.05 32.17 -7.19
N TRP A 24 20.50 31.25 -8.04
CA TRP A 24 20.92 29.92 -7.66
C TRP A 24 22.41 29.89 -7.36
N SER A 25 22.83 29.26 -6.28
CA SER A 25 24.24 29.00 -6.01
C SER A 25 24.78 27.92 -6.96
N GLU A 26 26.10 27.85 -7.15
CA GLU A 26 26.73 26.81 -7.95
C GLU A 26 26.36 25.41 -7.46
N SER A 27 26.36 25.19 -6.14
CA SER A 27 25.97 23.88 -5.55
C SER A 27 24.53 23.49 -5.80
N GLU A 28 23.58 24.44 -5.86
CA GLU A 28 22.19 24.19 -6.23
C GLU A 28 22.07 23.85 -7.72
N LEU A 29 22.80 24.55 -8.58
CA LEU A 29 22.85 24.27 -10.01
C LEU A 29 23.44 22.89 -10.30
N ASP A 30 24.51 22.51 -9.59
CA ASP A 30 25.12 21.18 -9.71
C ASP A 30 24.15 20.08 -9.32
N ARG A 31 23.43 20.23 -8.20
CA ARG A 31 22.38 19.26 -7.79
C ARG A 31 21.26 19.16 -8.82
N LEU A 32 20.78 20.29 -9.33
CA LEU A 32 19.76 20.32 -10.39
C LEU A 32 20.25 19.64 -11.67
N ALA A 33 21.53 19.83 -12.04
CA ALA A 33 22.13 19.18 -13.19
C ALA A 33 22.20 17.65 -13.02
N VAL A 34 22.63 17.17 -11.84
CA VAL A 34 22.64 15.74 -11.50
C VAL A 34 21.23 15.14 -11.57
N TRP A 35 20.23 15.80 -10.98
CA TRP A 35 18.85 15.33 -11.04
C TRP A 35 18.27 15.34 -12.46
N ALA A 36 18.61 16.35 -13.25
CA ALA A 36 18.18 16.42 -14.66
C ALA A 36 18.80 15.27 -15.49
N ALA A 37 20.06 14.93 -15.25
CA ALA A 37 20.72 13.79 -15.90
C ALA A 37 20.00 12.46 -15.57
N ARG A 38 19.79 12.17 -14.27
CA ARG A 38 19.05 10.97 -13.82
C ARG A 38 17.65 10.85 -14.45
N LEU A 39 16.91 11.96 -14.51
CA LEU A 39 15.60 12.01 -15.17
C LEU A 39 15.69 11.75 -16.68
N SER A 40 16.74 12.20 -17.35
CA SER A 40 16.94 11.98 -18.80
C SER A 40 17.32 10.53 -19.09
N GLU A 41 17.93 9.83 -18.14
CA GLU A 41 18.20 8.38 -18.17
C GLU A 41 16.96 7.53 -17.86
N GLY A 42 15.83 8.16 -17.57
CA GLY A 42 14.55 7.46 -17.37
C GLY A 42 14.18 7.20 -15.91
N GLU A 43 15.00 7.62 -14.95
CA GLU A 43 14.69 7.40 -13.53
C GLU A 43 13.41 8.15 -13.10
N PRO A 44 12.52 7.54 -12.28
CA PRO A 44 11.34 8.21 -11.77
C PRO A 44 11.68 9.45 -10.95
N LEU A 45 10.89 10.52 -11.10
CA LEU A 45 11.09 11.75 -10.34
C LEU A 45 11.15 11.52 -8.82
N GLN A 46 10.31 10.61 -8.33
CA GLN A 46 10.24 10.28 -6.91
C GLN A 46 11.53 9.66 -6.39
N HIS A 47 12.20 8.79 -7.19
CA HIS A 47 13.50 8.22 -6.84
C HIS A 47 14.61 9.28 -6.93
N VAL A 48 14.56 10.15 -7.96
CA VAL A 48 15.51 11.27 -8.07
C VAL A 48 15.46 12.19 -6.85
N LEU A 49 14.25 12.49 -6.37
CA LEU A 49 14.01 13.32 -5.18
C LEU A 49 14.04 12.54 -3.87
N ALA A 50 14.13 11.19 -3.95
CA ALA A 50 13.98 10.27 -2.82
C ALA A 50 12.70 10.53 -2.01
N GLN A 51 11.62 11.00 -2.68
CA GLN A 51 10.39 11.45 -2.02
C GLN A 51 9.15 11.20 -2.89
N ALA A 52 8.09 10.69 -2.27
CA ALA A 52 6.74 10.59 -2.85
C ALA A 52 5.69 11.14 -1.90
N TRP A 53 4.66 11.80 -2.44
CA TRP A 53 3.55 12.29 -1.64
C TRP A 53 2.48 11.22 -1.49
N PHE A 54 1.99 11.03 -0.26
CA PHE A 54 0.89 10.13 0.05
C PHE A 54 0.14 10.64 1.29
N ASP A 55 -1.16 10.83 1.18
CA ASP A 55 -2.04 11.32 2.27
C ASP A 55 -1.49 12.59 2.96
N GLY A 56 -0.96 13.52 2.17
CA GLY A 56 -0.36 14.76 2.68
C GLY A 56 0.98 14.58 3.42
N MET A 57 1.59 13.40 3.35
CA MET A 57 2.92 13.10 3.87
C MET A 57 3.93 13.00 2.73
N ALA A 58 5.11 13.59 2.92
CA ALA A 58 6.22 13.49 1.99
C ALA A 58 7.10 12.28 2.39
N LEU A 59 6.73 11.09 1.94
CA LEU A 59 7.39 9.85 2.31
C LEU A 59 8.72 9.67 1.57
N ARG A 60 9.73 9.18 2.27
CA ARG A 60 10.96 8.69 1.67
C ARG A 60 10.65 7.46 0.81
N VAL A 61 11.25 7.40 -0.37
CA VAL A 61 11.23 6.24 -1.26
C VAL A 61 12.63 5.96 -1.79
N THR A 62 12.90 4.67 -2.01
CA THR A 62 14.14 4.15 -2.58
C THR A 62 13.80 3.13 -3.67
N PRO A 63 14.76 2.66 -4.48
CA PRO A 63 14.51 1.55 -5.40
C PRO A 63 14.07 0.23 -4.74
N ASP A 64 14.10 0.14 -3.41
CA ASP A 64 13.68 -1.05 -2.66
C ASP A 64 12.18 -1.12 -2.42
N VAL A 65 11.42 -0.05 -2.72
CA VAL A 65 9.98 0.05 -2.48
C VAL A 65 9.22 0.52 -3.72
N LEU A 66 7.98 0.06 -3.84
CA LEU A 66 7.04 0.62 -4.81
C LEU A 66 6.81 2.10 -4.50
N ILE A 67 6.86 2.96 -5.49
CA ILE A 67 6.47 4.36 -5.34
C ILE A 67 4.97 4.41 -5.01
N PRO A 68 4.55 5.01 -3.89
CA PRO A 68 3.14 5.13 -3.51
C PRO A 68 2.27 5.69 -4.63
N ARG A 69 1.11 5.05 -4.87
CA ARG A 69 0.18 5.41 -5.94
C ARG A 69 -1.04 6.15 -5.39
N PRO A 70 -1.64 7.08 -6.16
CA PRO A 70 -2.86 7.78 -5.74
C PRO A 70 -4.03 6.83 -5.45
N GLU A 71 -4.17 5.76 -6.23
CA GLU A 71 -5.21 4.74 -6.06
C GLU A 71 -5.08 4.05 -4.70
N THR A 72 -3.87 3.77 -4.25
CA THR A 72 -3.59 3.19 -2.93
C THR A 72 -4.01 4.13 -1.78
N GLU A 73 -3.93 5.46 -1.99
CA GLU A 73 -4.39 6.45 -1.01
C GLU A 73 -5.91 6.37 -0.79
N GLU A 74 -6.67 6.07 -1.85
CA GLU A 74 -8.13 5.88 -1.76
C GLU A 74 -8.48 4.67 -0.89
N LEU A 75 -7.80 3.53 -1.10
CA LEU A 75 -7.96 2.34 -0.26
C LEU A 75 -7.62 2.65 1.20
N ALA A 76 -6.47 3.28 1.45
CA ALA A 76 -6.02 3.63 2.80
C ALA A 76 -7.05 4.53 3.52
N ALA A 77 -7.61 5.51 2.81
CA ALA A 77 -8.63 6.40 3.37
C ALA A 77 -9.95 5.66 3.67
N TRP A 78 -10.36 4.73 2.81
CA TRP A 78 -11.55 3.91 3.03
C TRP A 78 -11.37 2.98 4.23
N MET A 79 -10.24 2.29 4.31
CA MET A 79 -9.91 1.38 5.41
C MET A 79 -9.76 2.12 6.74
N ALA A 80 -9.17 3.32 6.75
CA ALA A 80 -9.09 4.15 7.95
C ALA A 80 -10.47 4.53 8.50
N ARG A 81 -11.46 4.80 7.63
CA ARG A 81 -12.85 5.01 8.07
C ARG A 81 -13.40 3.78 8.78
N LYS A 82 -13.20 2.57 8.21
CA LYS A 82 -13.63 1.33 8.84
C LYS A 82 -12.93 1.06 10.17
N LEU A 83 -11.63 1.33 10.25
CA LEU A 83 -10.87 1.22 11.48
C LEU A 83 -11.37 2.20 12.56
N SER A 84 -11.79 3.40 12.17
CA SER A 84 -12.33 4.40 13.10
C SER A 84 -13.68 4.00 13.70
N GLU A 85 -14.46 3.17 12.99
CA GLU A 85 -15.76 2.63 13.43
C GLU A 85 -15.61 1.51 14.48
N VAL A 86 -14.40 0.90 14.60
CA VAL A 86 -14.15 -0.16 15.60
C VAL A 86 -14.22 0.42 17.01
N THR A 87 -15.03 -0.18 17.87
CA THR A 87 -15.25 0.32 19.25
C THR A 87 -14.13 -0.02 20.22
N HIS A 88 -13.19 -0.89 19.86
CA HIS A 88 -12.03 -1.23 20.70
C HIS A 88 -11.15 0.00 20.98
N ALA A 89 -10.65 0.15 22.22
CA ALA A 89 -9.87 1.32 22.62
C ALA A 89 -8.59 1.51 21.78
N ALA A 90 -7.90 0.41 21.45
CA ALA A 90 -6.71 0.35 20.62
C ALA A 90 -6.90 -0.73 19.52
N PRO A 91 -7.64 -0.43 18.43
CA PRO A 91 -7.88 -1.44 17.40
C PRO A 91 -6.59 -1.81 16.68
N GLN A 92 -6.40 -3.11 16.48
CA GLN A 92 -5.26 -3.69 15.77
C GLN A 92 -5.48 -3.63 14.26
N ALA A 93 -4.55 -3.05 13.52
CA ALA A 93 -4.58 -3.02 12.06
C ALA A 93 -3.26 -3.55 11.48
N LEU A 94 -3.35 -4.29 10.39
CA LEU A 94 -2.19 -4.80 9.65
C LEU A 94 -2.20 -4.27 8.23
N ASP A 95 -1.10 -3.65 7.83
CA ASP A 95 -0.73 -3.38 6.44
C ASP A 95 0.27 -4.45 5.99
N TRP A 96 -0.12 -5.32 5.08
CA TRP A 96 0.73 -6.38 4.54
C TRP A 96 1.23 -6.03 3.14
N CYS A 97 2.48 -6.37 2.84
CA CYS A 97 3.23 -5.84 1.70
C CYS A 97 3.38 -4.31 1.80
N THR A 98 3.81 -3.86 2.97
CA THR A 98 3.75 -2.45 3.37
C THR A 98 4.64 -1.53 2.53
N GLY A 99 5.70 -2.06 1.90
CA GLY A 99 6.64 -1.29 1.08
C GLY A 99 7.22 -0.09 1.85
N SER A 100 6.90 1.12 1.40
CA SER A 100 7.33 2.37 2.07
C SER A 100 6.60 2.68 3.39
N GLY A 101 5.63 1.85 3.81
CA GLY A 101 4.79 2.10 4.96
C GLY A 101 3.62 3.04 4.70
N CYS A 102 3.34 3.37 3.45
CA CYS A 102 2.39 4.44 3.11
C CYS A 102 0.97 4.18 3.63
N ILE A 103 0.45 2.95 3.51
CA ILE A 103 -0.88 2.59 4.03
C ILE A 103 -0.85 2.59 5.56
N ALA A 104 0.12 1.90 6.18
CA ALA A 104 0.26 1.83 7.64
C ALA A 104 0.31 3.21 8.29
N LEU A 105 1.12 4.11 7.74
CA LEU A 105 1.26 5.49 8.22
C LEU A 105 -0.02 6.30 8.03
N SER A 106 -0.73 6.12 6.91
CA SER A 106 -2.03 6.75 6.68
C SER A 106 -3.06 6.27 7.70
N LEU A 107 -3.12 4.97 7.99
CA LEU A 107 -4.00 4.42 9.02
C LEU A 107 -3.67 5.01 10.40
N LYS A 108 -2.39 5.04 10.80
CA LYS A 108 -1.95 5.58 12.08
C LYS A 108 -2.25 7.06 12.23
N LYS A 109 -1.98 7.84 11.19
CA LYS A 109 -2.26 9.28 11.14
C LYS A 109 -3.76 9.58 11.30
N ARG A 110 -4.62 8.82 10.60
CA ARG A 110 -6.07 9.02 10.59
C ARG A 110 -6.76 8.46 11.83
N VAL A 111 -6.20 7.39 12.42
CA VAL A 111 -6.73 6.72 13.62
C VAL A 111 -5.61 6.57 14.66
N PRO A 112 -5.21 7.67 15.35
CA PRO A 112 -4.05 7.68 16.24
C PRO A 112 -4.09 6.65 17.38
N ARG A 113 -5.29 6.25 17.81
CA ARG A 113 -5.48 5.23 18.86
C ARG A 113 -5.22 3.81 18.39
N ALA A 114 -5.12 3.57 17.07
CA ALA A 114 -4.88 2.24 16.53
C ALA A 114 -3.44 1.78 16.80
N GLU A 115 -3.28 0.49 17.03
CA GLU A 115 -2.01 -0.20 16.99
C GLU A 115 -1.82 -0.74 15.56
N VAL A 116 -0.89 -0.14 14.84
CA VAL A 116 -0.68 -0.44 13.42
C VAL A 116 0.58 -1.27 13.25
N HIS A 117 0.42 -2.37 12.54
CA HIS A 117 1.49 -3.27 12.14
C HIS A 117 1.73 -3.14 10.62
N ALA A 118 3.00 -3.15 10.25
CA ALA A 118 3.47 -3.02 8.87
C ALA A 118 4.38 -4.19 8.55
N TRP A 119 3.90 -5.15 7.74
CA TRP A 119 4.64 -6.36 7.41
C TRP A 119 5.06 -6.39 5.95
N ASP A 120 6.27 -6.87 5.71
CA ASP A 120 6.82 -7.08 4.37
C ASP A 120 7.81 -8.26 4.38
N VAL A 121 8.02 -8.89 3.26
CA VAL A 121 9.05 -9.90 3.08
C VAL A 121 10.43 -9.27 2.90
N SER A 122 10.48 -8.03 2.45
CA SER A 122 11.72 -7.28 2.20
C SER A 122 12.15 -6.49 3.41
N ARG A 123 13.28 -6.87 4.00
CA ARG A 123 13.90 -6.11 5.08
C ARG A 123 14.23 -4.66 4.66
N ALA A 124 14.72 -4.47 3.43
CA ALA A 124 15.01 -3.14 2.91
C ALA A 124 13.75 -2.25 2.82
N ALA A 125 12.61 -2.82 2.46
CA ALA A 125 11.33 -2.11 2.48
C ALA A 125 10.93 -1.72 3.91
N LEU A 126 11.08 -2.62 4.88
CA LEU A 126 10.81 -2.33 6.30
C LEU A 126 11.71 -1.24 6.86
N ASP A 127 12.97 -1.17 6.45
CA ASP A 127 13.90 -0.11 6.85
C ASP A 127 13.44 1.27 6.30
N VAL A 128 12.89 1.31 5.08
CA VAL A 128 12.28 2.52 4.52
C VAL A 128 11.01 2.89 5.28
N ALA A 129 10.13 1.93 5.54
CA ALA A 129 8.88 2.13 6.28
C ALA A 129 9.15 2.66 7.70
N GLN A 130 10.13 2.08 8.40
CA GLN A 130 10.55 2.52 9.73
C GLN A 130 11.10 3.94 9.73
N ALA A 131 11.97 4.28 8.75
CA ALA A 131 12.50 5.64 8.61
C ALA A 131 11.38 6.67 8.34
N ASN A 132 10.35 6.29 7.58
CA ASN A 132 9.18 7.14 7.39
C ASN A 132 8.37 7.31 8.68
N ALA A 133 8.15 6.25 9.45
CA ALA A 133 7.47 6.33 10.74
C ALA A 133 8.18 7.31 11.69
N GLU A 134 9.48 7.18 11.83
CA GLU A 134 10.31 8.06 12.65
C GLU A 134 10.23 9.53 12.18
N ALA A 135 10.31 9.77 10.88
CA ALA A 135 10.26 11.13 10.31
C ALA A 135 8.94 11.86 10.60
N PHE A 136 7.83 11.11 10.72
CA PHE A 136 6.51 11.69 11.03
C PHE A 136 6.10 11.54 12.50
N GLY A 137 6.91 10.88 13.34
CA GLY A 137 6.56 10.61 14.74
C GLY A 137 5.31 9.73 14.87
N LEU A 138 5.11 8.80 13.94
CA LEU A 138 3.97 7.88 13.89
C LEU A 138 4.43 6.48 14.31
N ASP A 139 3.98 6.02 15.47
CA ASP A 139 4.34 4.69 15.97
C ASP A 139 3.65 3.58 15.17
N MET A 140 4.44 2.64 14.68
CA MET A 140 3.97 1.39 14.09
C MET A 140 4.95 0.26 14.41
N THR A 141 4.46 -0.98 14.37
CA THR A 141 5.30 -2.18 14.58
C THR A 141 5.62 -2.80 13.23
N THR A 142 6.90 -2.84 12.86
CA THR A 142 7.35 -3.52 11.64
C THR A 142 7.61 -5.01 11.90
N GLY A 143 7.32 -5.86 10.89
CA GLY A 143 7.56 -7.30 10.96
C GLY A 143 7.97 -7.89 9.62
N GLU A 144 9.09 -8.62 9.59
CA GLU A 144 9.49 -9.37 8.40
C GLU A 144 8.64 -10.64 8.29
N SER A 145 7.85 -10.75 7.23
CA SER A 145 6.91 -11.86 7.05
C SER A 145 6.58 -12.08 5.59
N ASP A 146 6.77 -13.32 5.14
CA ASP A 146 6.32 -13.75 3.83
C ASP A 146 4.84 -14.17 3.89
N LEU A 147 3.99 -13.45 3.16
CA LEU A 147 2.55 -13.70 3.08
C LEU A 147 2.21 -15.14 2.64
N LEU A 148 3.05 -15.76 1.81
CA LEU A 148 2.79 -17.10 1.26
C LEU A 148 3.03 -18.20 2.30
N SER A 149 3.81 -17.93 3.34
CA SER A 149 4.22 -18.91 4.36
C SER A 149 3.96 -18.46 5.80
N ALA A 150 3.36 -17.29 5.99
CA ALA A 150 3.16 -16.69 7.31
C ALA A 150 2.32 -17.57 8.24
N PRO A 151 2.77 -17.79 9.50
CA PRO A 151 1.97 -18.47 10.48
C PRO A 151 0.78 -17.60 10.94
N ARG A 152 -0.18 -18.21 11.60
CA ARG A 152 -1.25 -17.48 12.28
C ARG A 152 -0.65 -16.57 13.35
N PRO A 153 -1.10 -15.30 13.46
CA PRO A 153 -0.63 -14.41 14.51
C PRO A 153 -1.16 -14.84 15.88
N SER A 154 -0.44 -14.48 16.94
CA SER A 154 -0.89 -14.71 18.32
C SER A 154 -2.11 -13.87 18.71
N VAL A 155 -2.25 -12.69 18.11
CA VAL A 155 -3.38 -11.78 18.29
C VAL A 155 -3.96 -11.44 16.92
N PRO A 156 -5.25 -11.72 16.68
CA PRO A 156 -5.89 -11.41 15.41
C PRO A 156 -6.15 -9.90 15.27
N PHE A 157 -6.23 -9.44 14.02
CA PHE A 157 -6.43 -8.04 13.67
C PHE A 157 -7.91 -7.67 13.51
N HIS A 158 -8.26 -6.42 13.79
CA HIS A 158 -9.58 -5.85 13.49
C HIS A 158 -9.69 -5.45 12.02
N LEU A 159 -8.55 -5.16 11.40
CA LEU A 159 -8.46 -4.74 10.01
C LEU A 159 -7.15 -5.25 9.40
N VAL A 160 -7.26 -5.81 8.20
CA VAL A 160 -6.12 -6.17 7.35
C VAL A 160 -6.27 -5.44 6.01
N VAL A 161 -5.19 -4.80 5.57
CA VAL A 161 -5.14 -4.15 4.28
C VAL A 161 -3.85 -4.55 3.56
N SER A 162 -3.89 -4.62 2.24
CA SER A 162 -2.70 -4.94 1.44
C SER A 162 -2.80 -4.36 0.04
N ASN A 163 -1.65 -3.89 -0.45
CA ASN A 163 -1.40 -3.71 -1.87
C ASN A 163 -0.33 -4.74 -2.29
N PRO A 164 -0.71 -6.01 -2.52
CA PRO A 164 0.24 -7.06 -2.85
C PRO A 164 0.67 -6.97 -4.32
N PRO A 165 1.75 -7.65 -4.74
CA PRO A 165 2.07 -7.80 -6.15
C PRO A 165 0.91 -8.42 -6.91
N TYR A 166 0.55 -7.84 -8.08
CA TYR A 166 -0.64 -8.29 -8.83
C TYR A 166 -0.49 -8.25 -10.35
N ILE A 167 0.65 -7.82 -10.88
CA ILE A 167 0.85 -7.70 -12.32
C ILE A 167 1.39 -9.02 -12.87
N PRO A 168 0.68 -9.71 -13.80
CA PRO A 168 1.22 -10.89 -14.45
C PRO A 168 2.57 -10.60 -15.12
N ALA A 169 3.53 -11.50 -14.99
CA ALA A 169 4.89 -11.31 -15.52
C ALA A 169 4.91 -11.05 -17.04
N ALA A 170 3.94 -11.60 -17.78
CA ALA A 170 3.78 -11.39 -19.21
C ALA A 170 3.47 -9.93 -19.58
N GLU A 171 2.86 -9.15 -18.69
CA GLU A 171 2.52 -7.74 -18.90
C GLU A 171 3.75 -6.82 -18.80
N ARG A 172 4.89 -7.31 -18.29
CA ARG A 172 6.12 -6.54 -18.14
C ARG A 172 6.54 -5.82 -19.44
N LYS A 173 6.36 -6.44 -20.59
CA LYS A 173 6.71 -5.89 -21.90
C LYS A 173 5.88 -4.66 -22.30
N ASP A 174 4.67 -4.54 -21.75
CA ASP A 174 3.71 -3.48 -22.08
C ASP A 174 3.77 -2.33 -21.04
N MET A 175 4.56 -2.51 -19.98
CA MET A 175 4.74 -1.51 -18.94
C MET A 175 5.75 -0.44 -19.33
N HIS A 176 5.59 0.74 -18.72
CA HIS A 176 6.55 1.81 -18.95
C HIS A 176 7.93 1.44 -18.36
N VAL A 177 8.99 1.63 -19.14
CA VAL A 177 10.38 1.30 -18.80
C VAL A 177 10.80 1.85 -17.41
N ARG A 178 10.34 3.05 -17.05
CA ARG A 178 10.62 3.66 -15.73
C ARG A 178 10.17 2.82 -14.55
N VAL A 179 9.06 2.10 -14.69
CA VAL A 179 8.56 1.21 -13.62
C VAL A 179 9.41 -0.06 -13.60
N VAL A 180 9.57 -0.68 -14.78
CA VAL A 180 10.23 -2.00 -14.91
C VAL A 180 11.69 -1.97 -14.50
N ASP A 181 12.41 -0.87 -14.79
CA ASP A 181 13.85 -0.76 -14.57
C ASP A 181 14.22 -0.15 -13.20
N HIS A 182 13.27 0.53 -12.53
CA HIS A 182 13.59 1.29 -11.32
C HIS A 182 12.77 0.89 -10.08
N GLU A 183 11.67 0.17 -10.23
CA GLU A 183 10.88 -0.30 -9.08
C GLU A 183 11.10 -1.81 -8.86
N PRO A 184 11.03 -2.31 -7.61
CA PRO A 184 11.42 -3.68 -7.32
C PRO A 184 10.44 -4.69 -7.94
N ALA A 185 10.96 -5.63 -8.72
CA ALA A 185 10.14 -6.66 -9.38
C ALA A 185 9.29 -7.47 -8.39
N LEU A 186 9.80 -7.66 -7.16
CA LEU A 186 9.11 -8.34 -6.08
C LEU A 186 7.80 -7.64 -5.68
N ALA A 187 7.74 -6.32 -5.78
CA ALA A 187 6.54 -5.53 -5.46
C ALA A 187 5.53 -5.43 -6.62
N LEU A 188 5.91 -5.88 -7.82
CA LEU A 188 5.11 -5.70 -9.03
C LEU A 188 4.49 -7.01 -9.51
N PHE A 189 5.30 -8.06 -9.66
CA PHE A 189 4.94 -9.20 -10.49
C PHE A 189 4.46 -10.43 -9.74
N VAL A 190 3.49 -11.10 -10.37
CA VAL A 190 3.01 -12.44 -10.01
C VAL A 190 3.25 -13.42 -11.16
N PRO A 191 3.31 -14.74 -10.89
CA PRO A 191 3.36 -15.75 -11.94
C PRO A 191 2.13 -15.67 -12.85
N ASP A 192 2.34 -15.76 -14.18
CA ASP A 192 1.24 -15.74 -15.16
C ASP A 192 0.22 -16.85 -14.94
N ALA A 193 0.69 -18.02 -14.47
CA ALA A 193 -0.17 -19.16 -14.19
C ALA A 193 -1.07 -18.96 -12.95
N ASP A 194 -0.79 -17.97 -12.14
CA ASP A 194 -1.50 -17.72 -10.89
C ASP A 194 -1.56 -16.25 -10.49
N PRO A 195 -2.32 -15.40 -11.20
CA PRO A 195 -2.44 -13.99 -10.90
C PRO A 195 -3.14 -13.70 -9.55
N LEU A 196 -3.82 -14.69 -8.96
CA LEU A 196 -4.53 -14.55 -7.68
C LEU A 196 -3.76 -15.09 -6.48
N LEU A 197 -2.48 -15.42 -6.63
CA LEU A 197 -1.63 -16.08 -5.63
C LEU A 197 -1.70 -15.40 -4.26
N PHE A 198 -1.41 -14.11 -4.20
CA PHE A 198 -1.35 -13.34 -2.96
C PHE A 198 -2.74 -13.10 -2.36
N TYR A 199 -3.76 -12.90 -3.18
CA TYR A 199 -5.14 -12.72 -2.70
C TYR A 199 -5.64 -13.98 -1.99
N ARG A 200 -5.40 -15.18 -2.59
CA ARG A 200 -5.74 -16.44 -1.93
C ARG A 200 -4.97 -16.66 -0.63
N ALA A 201 -3.70 -16.24 -0.57
CA ALA A 201 -2.92 -16.32 0.65
C ALA A 201 -3.49 -15.42 1.76
N LEU A 202 -3.82 -14.16 1.43
CA LEU A 202 -4.45 -13.21 2.35
C LEU A 202 -5.78 -13.72 2.89
N VAL A 203 -6.68 -14.16 2.00
CA VAL A 203 -8.01 -14.68 2.37
C VAL A 203 -7.86 -15.88 3.31
N ARG A 204 -7.04 -16.87 2.95
CA ARG A 204 -6.79 -18.04 3.80
C ARG A 204 -6.21 -17.67 5.16
N TRP A 205 -5.25 -16.73 5.19
CA TRP A 205 -4.64 -16.31 6.44
C TRP A 205 -5.64 -15.60 7.36
N CYS A 206 -6.45 -14.72 6.81
CA CYS A 206 -7.53 -14.04 7.54
C CYS A 206 -8.53 -15.06 8.12
N GLU A 207 -9.00 -16.00 7.30
CA GLU A 207 -9.95 -17.05 7.69
C GLU A 207 -9.38 -18.05 8.71
N ALA A 208 -8.06 -18.27 8.68
CA ALA A 208 -7.38 -19.12 9.67
C ALA A 208 -7.23 -18.42 11.03
N GLY A 209 -7.80 -17.23 11.22
CA GLY A 209 -7.81 -16.46 12.46
C GLY A 209 -6.77 -15.36 12.51
N GLY A 210 -6.28 -14.90 11.37
CA GLY A 210 -5.50 -13.68 11.25
C GLY A 210 -6.34 -12.42 11.39
N LEU A 211 -7.60 -12.51 10.96
CA LEU A 211 -8.60 -11.46 11.11
C LEU A 211 -9.66 -11.85 12.15
N LEU A 212 -10.09 -10.91 12.96
CA LEU A 212 -11.21 -11.07 13.89
C LEU A 212 -12.52 -11.25 13.11
N GLU A 213 -13.47 -11.96 13.72
CA GLU A 213 -14.85 -11.94 13.28
C GLU A 213 -15.35 -10.49 13.24
N GLU A 214 -16.12 -10.15 12.23
CA GLU A 214 -16.56 -8.78 11.93
C GLU A 214 -15.41 -7.82 11.56
N GLY A 215 -14.18 -8.29 11.40
CA GLY A 215 -13.05 -7.52 10.91
C GLY A 215 -13.10 -7.25 9.40
N TRP A 216 -12.40 -6.24 8.96
CA TRP A 216 -12.34 -5.82 7.57
C TRP A 216 -11.05 -6.26 6.87
N LEU A 217 -11.19 -6.78 5.65
CA LEU A 217 -10.11 -6.99 4.69
C LEU A 217 -10.26 -6.01 3.53
N GLY A 218 -9.18 -5.32 3.15
CA GLY A 218 -9.12 -4.49 1.96
C GLY A 218 -7.90 -4.82 1.12
N MET A 219 -8.09 -4.96 -0.19
CA MET A 219 -7.01 -5.34 -1.11
C MET A 219 -7.04 -4.43 -2.35
N GLU A 220 -5.89 -3.88 -2.73
CA GLU A 220 -5.71 -3.30 -4.06
C GLU A 220 -5.55 -4.41 -5.08
N CYS A 221 -6.15 -4.23 -6.27
CA CYS A 221 -6.23 -5.28 -7.27
C CYS A 221 -5.89 -4.76 -8.66
N HIS A 222 -5.36 -5.67 -9.49
CA HIS A 222 -5.36 -5.43 -10.93
C HIS A 222 -6.80 -5.33 -11.43
N HIS A 223 -7.11 -4.31 -12.22
CA HIS A 223 -8.47 -4.00 -12.65
C HIS A 223 -9.17 -5.17 -13.37
N ALA A 224 -8.40 -5.99 -14.11
CA ALA A 224 -8.94 -7.14 -14.82
C ALA A 224 -9.33 -8.31 -13.88
N PHE A 225 -8.78 -8.38 -12.66
CA PHE A 225 -8.98 -9.49 -11.73
C PHE A 225 -9.82 -9.11 -10.50
N ALA A 226 -10.30 -7.88 -10.39
CA ALA A 226 -11.10 -7.46 -9.25
C ALA A 226 -12.37 -8.32 -9.05
N GLY A 227 -13.01 -8.75 -10.16
CA GLY A 227 -14.13 -9.67 -10.12
C GLY A 227 -13.74 -11.05 -9.58
N ASP A 228 -12.60 -11.59 -9.99
CA ASP A 228 -12.11 -12.90 -9.54
C ASP A 228 -11.71 -12.85 -8.06
N VAL A 229 -11.10 -11.72 -7.61
CA VAL A 229 -10.80 -11.51 -6.19
C VAL A 229 -12.06 -11.42 -5.34
N ALA A 230 -13.10 -10.74 -5.81
CA ALA A 230 -14.40 -10.70 -5.13
C ALA A 230 -15.06 -12.09 -5.07
N ALA A 231 -14.94 -12.88 -6.15
CA ALA A 231 -15.44 -14.25 -6.20
C ALA A 231 -14.73 -15.16 -5.19
N LEU A 232 -13.40 -15.03 -5.00
CA LEU A 232 -12.67 -15.78 -3.97
C LEU A 232 -13.26 -15.59 -2.57
N LEU A 233 -13.69 -14.38 -2.24
CA LEU A 233 -14.32 -14.07 -0.96
C LEU A 233 -15.74 -14.64 -0.89
N ALA A 234 -16.54 -14.43 -1.94
CA ALA A 234 -17.93 -14.90 -1.99
C ALA A 234 -18.03 -16.43 -1.92
N ASP A 235 -17.17 -17.13 -2.65
CA ASP A 235 -17.19 -18.60 -2.76
C ASP A 235 -16.80 -19.30 -1.45
N SER A 236 -16.03 -18.66 -0.58
CA SER A 236 -15.67 -19.22 0.72
C SER A 236 -16.86 -19.28 1.70
N GLY A 237 -17.91 -18.49 1.46
CA GLY A 237 -19.08 -18.37 2.33
C GLY A 237 -18.80 -17.81 3.72
N ARG A 238 -17.60 -17.24 3.92
CA ARG A 238 -17.12 -16.65 5.19
C ARG A 238 -17.16 -15.14 5.21
N TRP A 239 -17.49 -14.49 4.09
CA TRP A 239 -17.41 -13.05 3.93
C TRP A 239 -18.77 -12.44 3.58
N LYS A 240 -19.02 -11.25 4.12
CA LYS A 240 -20.17 -10.40 3.80
C LYS A 240 -19.70 -9.02 3.36
N ASN A 241 -20.60 -8.24 2.78
CA ASN A 241 -20.29 -6.91 2.28
C ASN A 241 -19.07 -6.92 1.34
N VAL A 242 -19.01 -7.92 0.45
CA VAL A 242 -17.98 -7.97 -0.58
C VAL A 242 -18.29 -6.91 -1.62
N GLU A 243 -17.43 -5.91 -1.69
CA GLU A 243 -17.61 -4.75 -2.57
C GLU A 243 -16.36 -4.56 -3.44
N ILE A 244 -16.59 -4.26 -4.72
CA ILE A 244 -15.54 -3.79 -5.64
C ILE A 244 -15.65 -2.28 -5.70
N LEU A 245 -14.60 -1.58 -5.32
CA LEU A 245 -14.53 -0.12 -5.37
C LEU A 245 -13.75 0.30 -6.61
N GLU A 246 -14.29 1.29 -7.31
CA GLU A 246 -13.62 1.93 -8.44
C GLU A 246 -12.69 3.04 -7.93
N ASP A 247 -11.56 3.23 -8.63
CA ASP A 247 -10.68 4.38 -8.44
C ASP A 247 -11.30 5.65 -9.05
N LEU A 248 -10.69 6.81 -8.81
CA LEU A 248 -11.17 8.11 -9.34
C LEU A 248 -11.22 8.15 -10.88
N GLN A 249 -10.64 7.17 -11.56
CA GLN A 249 -10.72 7.02 -13.02
C GLN A 249 -11.86 6.09 -13.45
N GLY A 250 -12.63 5.52 -12.50
CA GLY A 250 -13.73 4.60 -12.76
C GLY A 250 -13.28 3.17 -13.10
N LYS A 251 -12.07 2.78 -12.70
CA LYS A 251 -11.59 1.40 -12.88
C LYS A 251 -11.77 0.59 -11.59
N PRO A 252 -12.27 -0.65 -11.66
CA PRO A 252 -12.24 -1.57 -10.53
C PRO A 252 -10.81 -1.69 -9.97
N ARG A 253 -10.60 -1.28 -8.72
CA ARG A 253 -9.25 -1.17 -8.18
C ARG A 253 -9.09 -1.80 -6.81
N HIS A 254 -10.13 -1.82 -6.01
CA HIS A 254 -10.04 -2.35 -4.67
C HIS A 254 -11.17 -3.35 -4.41
N VAL A 255 -10.87 -4.40 -3.67
CA VAL A 255 -11.88 -5.33 -3.15
C VAL A 255 -11.83 -5.26 -1.63
N VAL A 256 -13.00 -5.02 -1.03
CA VAL A 256 -13.16 -4.93 0.41
C VAL A 256 -14.24 -5.89 0.86
N ALA A 257 -14.06 -6.48 2.05
CA ALA A 257 -15.03 -7.40 2.62
C ALA A 257 -14.91 -7.46 4.15
N ARG A 258 -15.97 -7.94 4.78
CA ARG A 258 -16.04 -8.14 6.24
C ARG A 258 -16.13 -9.62 6.54
N LEU A 259 -15.31 -10.14 7.46
CA LEU A 259 -15.34 -11.53 7.87
C LEU A 259 -16.60 -11.81 8.69
N GLU A 260 -17.35 -12.84 8.31
CA GLU A 260 -18.61 -13.17 8.96
C GLU A 260 -18.42 -14.11 10.15
N VAL A 261 -19.20 -13.88 11.20
CA VAL A 261 -19.36 -14.86 12.29
C VAL A 261 -20.03 -16.11 11.71
N PRO A 262 -19.46 -17.32 11.86
CA PRO A 262 -20.16 -18.53 11.46
C PRO A 262 -21.52 -18.59 12.14
N SER A 263 -22.61 -18.57 11.37
CA SER A 263 -23.95 -18.72 11.94
C SER A 263 -24.05 -20.09 12.62
N LEU A 264 -24.30 -20.12 13.91
CA LEU A 264 -24.56 -21.35 14.69
C LEU A 264 -25.85 -22.09 14.25
N HIS A 265 -26.51 -21.60 13.20
CA HIS A 265 -27.79 -22.10 12.70
C HIS A 265 -27.61 -23.10 11.55
N GLY A 266 -26.91 -24.21 11.78
CA GLY A 266 -26.69 -25.24 10.77
C GLY A 266 -26.26 -26.59 11.30
N ARG A 267 -26.41 -26.87 12.62
CA ARG A 267 -26.36 -28.26 13.06
C ARG A 267 -27.75 -28.85 12.88
N PRO A 268 -27.91 -29.87 12.03
CA PRO A 268 -29.13 -30.67 12.04
C PRO A 268 -29.30 -31.26 13.45
N PRO A 269 -30.55 -31.44 13.95
CA PRO A 269 -30.78 -32.09 15.22
C PRO A 269 -30.13 -33.46 15.18
N LYS A 270 -29.36 -33.76 16.22
CA LYS A 270 -28.88 -35.15 16.45
C LYS A 270 -30.11 -35.97 16.80
N ASP A 271 -30.55 -36.80 15.88
CA ASP A 271 -31.45 -37.95 16.15
C ASP A 271 -30.68 -39.02 16.94
#